data_a16ee2a0500eea1c9f5d4018a4dac503
#
_entry.id   a16ee2a0500eea1c9f5d4018a4dac503
#
_cell.length_a   1.000
_cell.length_b   1.000
_cell.length_c   1.000
_cell.angle_alpha   90.00
_cell.angle_beta   90.00
_cell.angle_gamma   90.00
#
_symmetry.space_group_name_H-M   'P 1'
#
loop_
_entity.id
_entity.type
_entity.pdbx_description
1 polymer ?
#
loop_
_entity_poly.entity_id
_entity_poly.type
_entity_poly.pdbx_seq_one_letter_code
_entity_poly.pdbx_strand_id
1 'polypeptide(L)'
;MALSHMKPTTEINTTIDYRKIGAHLKEARKANSLSQAQVAAFLHISVCAYGNLERGSQRINLTRLMQLCELLGVAPGSILADCTPRLVSLKGEDSQEEFSLPTDLLKSLSACSTAERKFLVDFLPLLHQLTTKP
;
A
#
# COMPACT_ATOMS: atom_id res chain seq x y z
N MET A 1 -29.46 27.11 3.93
CA MET A 1 -29.12 25.71 3.73
C MET A 1 -27.62 25.51 3.95
N ALA A 2 -27.25 24.66 4.89
CA ALA A 2 -25.87 24.47 5.29
C ALA A 2 -24.93 23.98 4.16
N LEU A 3 -25.49 23.34 3.12
CA LEU A 3 -24.75 22.83 1.97
C LEU A 3 -24.28 23.93 1.01
N SER A 4 -24.86 25.12 1.03
CA SER A 4 -24.44 26.25 0.19
C SER A 4 -23.18 26.96 0.71
N HIS A 5 -22.77 26.69 1.94
CA HIS A 5 -21.56 27.21 2.56
C HIS A 5 -20.37 26.23 2.48
N MET A 6 -20.61 25.00 2.14
CA MET A 6 -19.52 24.09 1.76
C MET A 6 -19.07 24.50 0.37
N LYS A 7 -18.05 25.36 0.32
CA LYS A 7 -17.38 25.61 -0.93
C LYS A 7 -16.85 24.26 -1.44
N PRO A 8 -17.21 23.85 -2.67
CA PRO A 8 -16.59 22.70 -3.31
C PRO A 8 -15.17 23.07 -3.75
N THR A 9 -14.41 23.68 -2.85
CA THR A 9 -13.02 24.10 -3.11
C THR A 9 -12.06 22.94 -3.08
N THR A 10 -12.56 21.76 -2.79
CA THR A 10 -11.79 20.56 -2.96
C THR A 10 -12.45 19.73 -4.05
N GLU A 11 -12.31 20.19 -5.28
CA GLU A 11 -12.42 19.24 -6.38
C GLU A 11 -11.42 18.16 -6.08
N ILE A 12 -11.92 16.99 -5.71
CA ILE A 12 -11.08 15.82 -5.53
C ILE A 12 -10.62 15.43 -6.94
N ASN A 13 -9.69 16.20 -7.48
CA ASN A 13 -9.06 15.88 -8.74
C ASN A 13 -7.99 14.82 -8.46
N THR A 14 -8.44 13.57 -8.34
CA THR A 14 -7.55 12.44 -8.17
C THR A 14 -7.07 12.00 -9.54
N THR A 15 -5.95 12.53 -9.98
CA THR A 15 -5.27 12.03 -11.18
C THR A 15 -4.41 10.84 -10.79
N ILE A 16 -4.77 9.67 -11.32
CA ILE A 16 -4.02 8.43 -11.10
C ILE A 16 -2.90 8.35 -12.13
N ASP A 17 -1.67 8.16 -11.67
CA ASP A 17 -0.52 7.93 -12.55
C ASP A 17 -0.38 6.44 -12.86
N TYR A 18 -0.96 6.02 -13.97
CA TYR A 18 -0.91 4.64 -14.44
C TYR A 18 0.50 4.17 -14.83
N ARG A 19 1.41 5.09 -15.13
CA ARG A 19 2.80 4.76 -15.43
C ARG A 19 3.52 4.25 -14.18
N LYS A 20 3.26 4.87 -13.04
CA LYS A 20 3.81 4.41 -11.76
C LYS A 20 3.23 3.07 -11.36
N ILE A 21 1.93 2.87 -11.51
CA ILE A 21 1.29 1.57 -11.28
C ILE A 21 1.95 0.51 -12.15
N GLY A 22 2.09 0.77 -13.43
CA GLY A 22 2.73 -0.15 -14.39
C GLY A 22 4.17 -0.47 -14.03
N ALA A 23 4.94 0.53 -13.59
CA ALA A 23 6.33 0.35 -13.15
C ALA A 23 6.41 -0.56 -11.92
N HIS A 24 5.56 -0.36 -10.93
CA HIS A 24 5.50 -1.21 -9.73
C HIS A 24 5.10 -2.65 -10.07
N LEU A 25 4.15 -2.83 -10.97
CA LEU A 25 3.75 -4.16 -11.45
C LEU A 25 4.91 -4.86 -12.17
N LYS A 26 5.65 -4.15 -12.99
CA LYS A 26 6.84 -4.66 -13.68
C LYS A 26 7.93 -5.10 -12.70
N GLU A 27 8.21 -4.31 -11.69
CA GLU A 27 9.17 -4.65 -10.64
C GLU A 27 8.75 -5.89 -9.87
N ALA A 28 7.49 -5.95 -9.44
CA ALA A 28 6.94 -7.10 -8.74
C ALA A 28 6.96 -8.37 -9.60
N ARG A 29 6.66 -8.24 -10.89
CA ARG A 29 6.76 -9.36 -11.84
C ARG A 29 8.20 -9.87 -11.94
N LYS A 30 9.16 -8.99 -12.12
CA LYS A 30 10.58 -9.35 -12.20
C LYS A 30 11.09 -9.99 -10.91
N ALA A 31 10.66 -9.48 -9.76
CA ALA A 31 11.01 -10.05 -8.46
C ALA A 31 10.51 -11.49 -8.31
N ASN A 32 9.42 -11.85 -8.97
CA ASN A 32 8.89 -13.22 -9.00
C ASN A 32 9.43 -14.05 -10.17
N SER A 33 10.39 -13.53 -10.93
CA SER A 33 10.97 -14.19 -12.10
C SER A 33 9.95 -14.61 -13.15
N LEU A 34 8.88 -13.85 -13.30
CA LEU A 34 7.83 -14.10 -14.28
C LEU A 34 8.06 -13.28 -15.56
N SER A 35 7.76 -13.88 -16.71
CA SER A 35 7.72 -13.18 -17.98
C SER A 35 6.38 -12.44 -18.18
N GLN A 36 6.37 -11.45 -19.07
CA GLN A 36 5.11 -10.80 -19.46
C GLN A 36 4.10 -11.80 -20.04
N ALA A 37 4.58 -12.78 -20.80
CA ALA A 37 3.73 -13.83 -21.39
C ALA A 37 3.06 -14.70 -20.30
N GLN A 38 3.78 -15.05 -19.25
CA GLN A 38 3.24 -15.85 -18.15
C GLN A 38 2.15 -15.09 -17.39
N VAL A 39 2.37 -13.82 -17.10
CA VAL A 39 1.37 -12.99 -16.41
C VAL A 39 0.15 -12.73 -17.31
N ALA A 40 0.38 -12.45 -18.60
CA ALA A 40 -0.70 -12.26 -19.58
C ALA A 40 -1.57 -13.51 -19.70
N ALA A 41 -0.96 -14.69 -19.74
CA ALA A 41 -1.68 -15.98 -19.78
C ALA A 41 -2.54 -16.17 -18.52
N PHE A 42 -2.01 -15.83 -17.35
CA PHE A 42 -2.77 -15.89 -16.08
C PHE A 42 -3.99 -14.98 -16.10
N LEU A 43 -3.86 -13.79 -16.68
CA LEU A 43 -4.96 -12.83 -16.79
C LEU A 43 -5.89 -13.07 -17.98
N HIS A 44 -5.61 -14.07 -18.81
CA HIS A 44 -6.33 -14.36 -20.06
C HIS A 44 -6.37 -13.16 -21.02
N ILE A 45 -5.26 -12.46 -21.15
CA ILE A 45 -5.09 -11.33 -22.07
C ILE A 45 -3.86 -11.54 -22.96
N SER A 46 -3.75 -10.75 -24.03
CA SER A 46 -2.56 -10.78 -24.87
C SER A 46 -1.33 -10.22 -24.16
N VAL A 47 -0.15 -10.65 -24.56
CA VAL A 47 1.12 -10.11 -24.06
C VAL A 47 1.22 -8.62 -24.35
N CYS A 48 0.74 -8.18 -25.50
CA CYS A 48 0.69 -6.77 -25.88
C CYS A 48 -0.19 -5.96 -24.91
N ALA A 49 -1.40 -6.47 -24.58
CA ALA A 49 -2.30 -5.83 -23.64
C ALA A 49 -1.67 -5.73 -22.23
N TYR A 50 -1.01 -6.77 -21.78
CA TYR A 50 -0.30 -6.73 -20.50
C TYR A 50 0.88 -5.74 -20.53
N GLY A 51 1.66 -5.74 -21.61
CA GLY A 51 2.74 -4.76 -21.79
C GLY A 51 2.25 -3.31 -21.75
N ASN A 52 1.05 -3.05 -22.26
CA ASN A 52 0.42 -1.73 -22.18
C ASN A 52 0.06 -1.36 -20.72
N LEU A 53 -0.32 -2.32 -19.89
CA LEU A 53 -0.53 -2.08 -18.46
C LEU A 53 0.77 -1.70 -17.75
N GLU A 54 1.87 -2.39 -18.04
CA GLU A 54 3.19 -2.07 -17.47
C GLU A 54 3.72 -0.70 -17.92
N ARG A 55 3.44 -0.30 -19.16
CA ARG A 55 3.80 1.03 -19.67
C ARG A 55 2.89 2.15 -19.20
N GLY A 56 1.75 1.81 -18.61
CA GLY A 56 0.76 2.78 -18.17
C GLY A 56 -0.01 3.43 -19.33
N SER A 57 0.06 2.86 -20.53
CA SER A 57 -0.70 3.34 -21.70
C SER A 57 -2.14 2.85 -21.71
N GLN A 58 -2.47 1.88 -20.88
CA GLN A 58 -3.82 1.36 -20.69
C GLN A 58 -4.18 1.43 -19.19
N ARG A 59 -5.41 1.85 -18.92
CA ARG A 59 -5.94 1.86 -17.55
C ARG A 59 -6.17 0.45 -17.06
N ILE A 60 -5.77 0.20 -15.83
CA ILE A 60 -6.06 -1.07 -15.17
C ILE A 60 -7.36 -0.94 -14.36
N ASN A 61 -8.24 -1.93 -14.45
CA ASN A 61 -9.40 -1.99 -13.58
C ASN A 61 -9.04 -2.61 -12.23
N LEU A 62 -9.88 -2.37 -11.24
CA LEU A 62 -9.62 -2.81 -9.86
C LEU A 62 -9.54 -4.34 -9.75
N THR A 63 -10.42 -5.07 -10.42
CA THR A 63 -10.42 -6.54 -10.41
C THR A 63 -9.09 -7.09 -10.90
N ARG A 64 -8.60 -6.55 -12.02
CA ARG A 64 -7.33 -6.98 -12.62
C ARG A 64 -6.13 -6.60 -11.74
N LEU A 65 -6.17 -5.44 -11.11
CA LEU A 65 -5.17 -5.04 -10.14
C LEU A 65 -5.10 -6.02 -8.96
N MET A 66 -6.24 -6.39 -8.42
CA MET A 66 -6.30 -7.34 -7.31
C MET A 66 -5.80 -8.74 -7.70
N GLN A 67 -6.15 -9.21 -8.89
CA GLN A 67 -5.64 -10.47 -9.45
C GLN A 67 -4.11 -10.45 -9.59
N LEU A 68 -3.57 -9.35 -10.08
CA LEU A 68 -2.12 -9.17 -10.19
C LEU A 68 -1.42 -9.12 -8.84
N CYS A 69 -1.97 -8.40 -7.87
CA CYS A 69 -1.43 -8.34 -6.52
C CYS A 69 -1.40 -9.72 -5.87
N GLU A 70 -2.44 -10.51 -6.04
CA GLU A 70 -2.51 -11.88 -5.54
C GLU A 70 -1.47 -12.79 -6.22
N LEU A 71 -1.37 -12.72 -7.55
CA LEU A 71 -0.40 -13.49 -8.32
C LEU A 71 1.05 -13.14 -7.94
N LEU A 72 1.32 -11.86 -7.79
CA LEU A 72 2.67 -11.36 -7.54
C LEU A 72 3.04 -11.33 -6.05
N GLY A 73 2.10 -11.64 -5.16
CA GLY A 73 2.33 -11.65 -3.73
C GLY A 73 2.62 -10.27 -3.13
N VAL A 74 2.05 -9.20 -3.70
CA VAL A 74 2.25 -7.82 -3.24
C VAL A 74 0.94 -7.22 -2.74
N ALA A 75 1.03 -6.35 -1.76
CA ALA A 75 -0.15 -5.64 -1.27
C ALA A 75 -0.59 -4.56 -2.28
N PRO A 76 -1.90 -4.39 -2.52
CA PRO A 76 -2.39 -3.33 -3.40
C PRO A 76 -1.93 -1.94 -2.97
N GLY A 77 -1.82 -1.68 -1.68
CA GLY A 77 -1.31 -0.44 -1.14
C GLY A 77 0.14 -0.13 -1.55
N SER A 78 0.98 -1.14 -1.71
CA SER A 78 2.36 -0.98 -2.18
C SER A 78 2.41 -0.52 -3.64
N ILE A 79 1.51 -1.03 -4.46
CA ILE A 79 1.42 -0.65 -5.89
C ILE A 79 0.88 0.77 -6.04
N LEU A 80 -0.07 1.17 -5.18
CA LEU A 80 -0.79 2.44 -5.29
C LEU A 80 -0.17 3.58 -4.48
N ALA A 81 0.85 3.30 -3.67
CA ALA A 81 1.35 4.20 -2.62
C ALA A 81 1.76 5.61 -3.10
N ASP A 82 2.30 5.73 -4.31
CA ASP A 82 2.80 6.98 -4.87
C ASP A 82 2.14 7.34 -6.21
N CYS A 83 1.01 6.71 -6.50
CA CYS A 83 0.34 6.83 -7.80
C CYS A 83 -0.54 8.08 -7.92
N THR A 84 -0.76 8.81 -6.85
CA THR A 84 -1.46 10.09 -6.86
C THR A 84 -0.65 11.15 -6.11
N PRO A 85 -0.60 12.38 -6.61
CA PRO A 85 0.11 13.46 -5.92
C PRO A 85 -0.39 13.69 -4.50
N ARG A 86 -1.68 13.52 -4.27
CA ARG A 86 -2.30 13.70 -2.96
C ARG A 86 -1.86 12.62 -1.97
N LEU A 87 -1.75 11.36 -2.40
CA LEU A 87 -1.25 10.29 -1.54
C LEU A 87 0.22 10.48 -1.16
N VAL A 88 1.02 11.02 -2.07
CA VAL A 88 2.41 11.39 -1.78
C VAL A 88 2.48 12.48 -0.73
N SER A 89 1.63 13.51 -0.83
CA SER A 89 1.55 14.58 0.17
C SER A 89 1.14 14.06 1.54
N LEU A 90 0.14 13.17 1.61
CA LEU A 90 -0.29 12.56 2.86
C LEU A 90 0.83 11.74 3.51
N LYS A 91 1.59 10.99 2.71
CA LYS A 91 2.77 10.26 3.20
C LYS A 91 3.86 11.19 3.73
N GLY A 92 4.08 12.32 3.09
CA GLY A 92 5.07 13.30 3.53
C GLY A 92 4.71 13.95 4.86
N GLU A 93 3.43 14.14 5.14
CA GLU A 93 2.92 14.67 6.41
C GLU A 93 2.93 13.62 7.51
N ASP A 94 2.53 12.38 7.20
CA ASP A 94 2.52 11.26 8.14
C ASP A 94 3.92 10.72 8.46
N SER A 95 4.89 10.93 7.58
CA SER A 95 6.27 10.48 7.84
C SER A 95 6.97 11.27 8.95
N GLN A 96 6.37 12.37 9.43
CA GLN A 96 6.84 13.07 10.61
C GLN A 96 6.23 12.53 11.91
N GLU A 97 5.15 11.80 11.82
CA GLU A 97 4.65 10.97 12.91
C GLU A 97 5.09 9.53 12.71
N GLU A 98 6.37 9.32 12.42
CA GLU A 98 6.97 8.06 12.78
C GLU A 98 6.62 7.84 14.25
N PHE A 99 5.82 6.81 14.51
CA PHE A 99 5.62 6.32 15.86
C PHE A 99 6.99 5.84 16.37
N SER A 100 7.86 6.80 16.61
CA SER A 100 9.11 6.53 17.29
C SER A 100 8.75 6.38 18.77
N LEU A 101 8.86 5.16 19.25
CA LEU A 101 8.82 4.91 20.67
C LEU A 101 9.78 5.87 21.38
N PRO A 102 9.34 6.54 22.43
CA PRO A 102 10.24 7.37 23.22
C PRO A 102 11.52 6.61 23.54
N THR A 103 12.67 7.28 23.45
CA THR A 103 13.98 6.66 23.69
C THR A 103 14.03 5.96 25.06
N ASP A 104 13.34 6.51 26.03
CA ASP A 104 13.23 5.94 27.37
C ASP A 104 12.48 4.61 27.39
N LEU A 105 11.44 4.48 26.57
CA LEU A 105 10.70 3.22 26.42
C LEU A 105 11.55 2.15 25.73
N LEU A 106 12.32 2.53 24.70
CA LEU A 106 13.26 1.64 24.02
C LEU A 106 14.36 1.15 24.98
N LYS A 107 14.90 2.02 25.80
CA LYS A 107 15.87 1.66 26.86
C LYS A 107 15.25 0.70 27.88
N SER A 108 14.04 0.97 28.32
CA SER A 108 13.29 0.09 29.24
C SER A 108 13.05 -1.28 28.64
N LEU A 109 12.66 -1.36 27.34
CA LEU A 109 12.45 -2.62 26.65
C LEU A 109 13.75 -3.41 26.47
N SER A 110 14.88 -2.73 26.21
CA SER A 110 16.19 -3.39 26.07
C SER A 110 16.74 -3.90 27.42
N ALA A 111 16.32 -3.30 28.54
CA ALA A 111 16.69 -3.73 29.88
C ALA A 111 15.78 -4.84 30.41
N CYS A 112 14.68 -5.18 29.74
CA CYS A 112 13.77 -6.23 30.15
C CYS A 112 14.40 -7.62 30.06
N SER A 113 14.12 -8.46 31.05
CA SER A 113 14.48 -9.88 31.00
C SER A 113 13.70 -10.62 29.89
N THR A 114 14.16 -11.82 29.55
CA THR A 114 13.50 -12.66 28.55
C THR A 114 12.04 -12.97 28.95
N ALA A 115 11.77 -13.18 30.23
CA ALA A 115 10.43 -13.44 30.76
C ALA A 115 9.52 -12.22 30.63
N GLU A 116 10.04 -11.02 30.90
CA GLU A 116 9.28 -9.78 30.75
C GLU A 116 8.97 -9.46 29.28
N ARG A 117 9.91 -9.72 28.37
CA ARG A 117 9.67 -9.61 26.92
C ARG A 117 8.59 -10.55 26.44
N LYS A 118 8.61 -11.79 26.93
CA LYS A 118 7.58 -12.79 26.61
C LYS A 118 6.20 -12.32 27.10
N PHE A 119 6.13 -11.79 28.31
CA PHE A 119 4.90 -11.22 28.86
C PHE A 119 4.35 -10.08 27.97
N LEU A 120 5.21 -9.17 27.52
CA LEU A 120 4.82 -8.07 26.63
C LEU A 120 4.31 -8.57 25.29
N VAL A 121 4.97 -9.58 24.70
CA VAL A 121 4.54 -10.18 23.43
C VAL A 121 3.17 -10.85 23.59
N ASP A 122 2.92 -11.55 24.70
CA ASP A 122 1.64 -12.19 24.97
C ASP A 122 0.54 -11.16 25.29
N PHE A 123 0.91 -10.00 25.82
CA PHE A 123 -0.02 -8.92 26.19
C PHE A 123 -0.44 -8.05 25.00
N LEU A 124 0.44 -7.86 24.00
CA LEU A 124 0.16 -7.03 22.83
C LEU A 124 -1.11 -7.43 22.07
N PRO A 125 -1.40 -8.72 21.81
CA PRO A 125 -2.65 -9.11 21.15
C PRO A 125 -3.90 -8.72 21.95
N LEU A 126 -3.83 -8.77 23.28
CA LEU A 126 -4.94 -8.36 24.16
C LEU A 126 -5.19 -6.86 24.08
N LEU A 127 -4.14 -6.06 24.06
CA LEU A 127 -4.23 -4.60 23.84
C LEU A 127 -4.83 -4.29 22.48
N HIS A 128 -4.42 -5.00 21.44
CA HIS A 128 -4.95 -4.82 20.10
C HIS A 128 -6.46 -5.12 20.04
N GLN A 129 -6.91 -6.16 20.70
CA GLN A 129 -8.34 -6.48 20.81
C GLN A 129 -9.14 -5.39 21.54
N LEU A 130 -8.57 -4.77 22.56
CA LEU A 130 -9.21 -3.68 23.30
C LEU A 130 -9.29 -2.38 22.48
N THR A 131 -8.31 -2.12 21.63
CA THR A 131 -8.26 -0.89 20.81
C THR A 131 -9.03 -1.00 19.50
N THR A 132 -9.32 -2.20 19.03
CA THR A 132 -10.07 -2.45 17.77
C THR A 132 -11.57 -2.67 17.97
N LYS A 133 -12.07 -2.69 19.19
CA LYS A 133 -13.51 -2.70 19.43
C LYS A 133 -14.13 -1.36 19.04
N PRO A 134 -15.17 -1.37 18.18
CA PRO A 134 -15.90 -0.17 17.81
C PRO A 134 -16.63 0.44 19.01
#